data_9a3f157954df1f9b0c19d6c5e391e9b5
#
_entry.id   9a3f157954df1f9b0c19d6c5e391e9b5
#
_cell.length_a   1.000
_cell.length_b   1.000
_cell.length_c   1.000
_cell.angle_alpha   90.00
_cell.angle_beta   90.00
_cell.angle_gamma   90.00
#
_symmetry.space_group_name_H-M   'P 1'
#
loop_
_entity.id
_entity.type
_entity.pdbx_description
1 polymer ?
#
loop_
_entity_poly.entity_id
_entity_poly.type
_entity_poly.pdbx_seq_one_letter_code
_entity_poly.pdbx_strand_id
1 'polypeptide(L)'
;MTMAGPAPTIARDVFGIMPDGRPVERVSLRAAGGFEARIITYGAALQALMVPDKAGNSDDVVLGHDDLEGYLARRQFFGATVGRYANRIANARFVLDGEVVRLAANDGPHALHGGLDGFDRQLWQIADIEGGAEPSVTFAYVSADGEEGYPARLDVRVSYRLSGPAELSLSFAAGADRPTIVNLTNHSYFNLEGAASEADILDHRLTVAADRFLAIDPGSIPLPESPRAVAGTPFDFRTAFTVGARIRRDDVQLRHGRGYDHNFCLGVVREQRFAARLEAPRSGRILELSTDQPGLQVYSGNLPLHFANIAPAQCRCSFWTA
;
A
#
# COMPACT_ATOMS: atom_id res chain seq x y z
N MET A 1 30.05 -10.40 24.39
CA MET A 1 28.83 -10.03 25.13
C MET A 1 28.00 -9.15 24.19
N THR A 2 27.01 -9.71 23.55
CA THR A 2 26.05 -8.95 22.75
C THR A 2 25.16 -8.18 23.73
N MET A 3 25.31 -6.88 23.77
CA MET A 3 24.38 -6.02 24.52
C MET A 3 22.98 -6.28 23.94
N ALA A 4 22.08 -6.77 24.77
CA ALA A 4 20.67 -6.86 24.38
C ALA A 4 20.20 -5.44 24.02
N GLY A 5 19.70 -5.25 22.82
CA GLY A 5 19.09 -3.98 22.42
C GLY A 5 17.91 -3.61 23.32
N PRO A 6 17.43 -2.36 23.26
CA PRO A 6 16.28 -1.94 24.06
C PRO A 6 15.08 -2.86 23.76
N ALA A 7 14.30 -3.16 24.81
CA ALA A 7 13.08 -3.97 24.65
C ALA A 7 12.10 -3.28 23.68
N PRO A 8 11.27 -4.06 22.96
CA PRO A 8 10.21 -3.51 22.11
C PRO A 8 9.30 -2.57 22.92
N THR A 9 8.87 -1.46 22.31
CA THR A 9 8.03 -0.46 22.96
C THR A 9 6.87 -0.03 22.08
N ILE A 10 5.82 0.46 22.72
CA ILE A 10 4.68 1.12 22.06
C ILE A 10 4.56 2.53 22.64
N ALA A 11 4.40 3.51 21.76
CA ALA A 11 4.05 4.87 22.15
C ALA A 11 2.77 5.29 21.43
N ARG A 12 2.02 6.22 22.03
CA ARG A 12 0.80 6.79 21.46
C ARG A 12 0.80 8.29 21.70
N ASP A 13 0.50 9.05 20.66
CA ASP A 13 0.43 10.51 20.71
C ASP A 13 -0.66 11.04 19.77
N VAL A 14 -1.00 12.32 19.89
CA VAL A 14 -1.90 13.01 18.98
C VAL A 14 -1.10 13.50 17.78
N PHE A 15 -1.41 12.98 16.59
CA PHE A 15 -0.79 13.36 15.33
C PHE A 15 -1.39 14.66 14.76
N GLY A 16 -2.68 14.92 15.04
CA GLY A 16 -3.37 16.12 14.59
C GLY A 16 -4.82 16.13 15.02
N ILE A 17 -5.54 17.18 14.69
CA ILE A 17 -6.96 17.35 15.00
C ILE A 17 -7.72 17.53 13.69
N MET A 18 -8.75 16.69 13.46
CA MET A 18 -9.65 16.81 12.31
C MET A 18 -10.40 18.16 12.35
N PRO A 19 -10.89 18.68 11.21
CA PRO A 19 -11.67 19.92 11.18
C PRO A 19 -12.94 19.88 12.06
N ASP A 20 -13.48 18.70 12.37
CA ASP A 20 -14.61 18.51 13.27
C ASP A 20 -14.25 18.38 14.75
N GLY A 21 -12.95 18.54 15.10
CA GLY A 21 -12.41 18.52 16.46
C GLY A 21 -11.99 17.12 16.95
N ARG A 22 -12.20 16.04 16.19
CA ARG A 22 -11.76 14.70 16.56
C ARG A 22 -10.24 14.55 16.46
N PRO A 23 -9.56 13.92 17.44
CA PRO A 23 -8.12 13.69 17.34
C PRO A 23 -7.80 12.57 16.35
N VAL A 24 -6.76 12.79 15.54
CA VAL A 24 -6.04 11.74 14.84
C VAL A 24 -4.88 11.31 15.70
N GLU A 25 -4.86 10.04 16.08
CA GLU A 25 -3.82 9.49 16.94
C GLU A 25 -2.78 8.75 16.12
N ARG A 26 -1.55 8.74 16.62
CA ARG A 26 -0.47 7.93 16.08
C ARG A 26 -0.03 6.89 17.09
N VAL A 27 0.12 5.66 16.64
CA VAL A 27 0.72 4.56 17.40
C VAL A 27 2.06 4.24 16.77
N SER A 28 3.11 4.27 17.58
CA SER A 28 4.48 3.91 17.20
C SER A 28 4.82 2.55 17.81
N LEU A 29 5.03 1.57 16.97
CA LEU A 29 5.53 0.24 17.34
C LEU A 29 7.02 0.21 17.07
N ARG A 30 7.84 -0.10 18.07
CA ARG A 30 9.31 -0.16 17.94
C ARG A 30 9.83 -1.51 18.36
N ALA A 31 10.58 -2.17 17.47
CA ALA A 31 11.31 -3.40 17.76
C ALA A 31 12.70 -3.13 18.37
N ALA A 32 13.29 -4.15 18.95
CA ALA A 32 14.71 -4.12 19.32
C ALA A 32 15.56 -3.86 18.06
N GLY A 33 16.53 -2.94 18.14
CA GLY A 33 17.40 -2.65 16.97
C GLY A 33 17.00 -1.45 16.11
N GLY A 34 15.93 -0.71 16.49
CA GLY A 34 15.59 0.58 15.86
C GLY A 34 14.63 0.48 14.68
N PHE A 35 14.14 -0.71 14.34
CA PHE A 35 13.04 -0.85 13.39
C PHE A 35 11.75 -0.34 14.04
N GLU A 36 11.06 0.60 13.39
CA GLU A 36 9.88 1.26 13.95
C GLU A 36 8.83 1.50 12.87
N ALA A 37 7.59 1.15 13.16
CA ALA A 37 6.43 1.48 12.34
C ALA A 37 5.56 2.50 13.08
N ARG A 38 5.17 3.58 12.41
CA ARG A 38 4.23 4.59 12.90
C ARG A 38 2.96 4.54 12.09
N ILE A 39 1.84 4.35 12.78
CA ILE A 39 0.53 4.20 12.14
C ILE A 39 -0.41 5.26 12.71
N ILE A 40 -1.15 5.95 11.84
CA ILE A 40 -2.13 6.96 12.25
C ILE A 40 -3.55 6.44 12.09
N THR A 41 -4.47 6.93 12.93
CA THR A 41 -5.90 6.55 12.86
C THR A 41 -6.60 7.07 11.61
N TYR A 42 -6.10 8.10 10.93
CA TYR A 42 -6.63 8.54 9.64
C TYR A 42 -6.21 7.58 8.53
N GLY A 43 -7.20 6.89 7.94
CA GLY A 43 -6.96 5.85 6.93
C GLY A 43 -6.30 4.58 7.47
N ALA A 44 -6.14 4.43 8.81
CA ALA A 44 -5.29 3.41 9.44
C ALA A 44 -3.94 3.31 8.67
N ALA A 45 -3.33 4.47 8.40
CA ALA A 45 -2.21 4.58 7.47
C ALA A 45 -0.86 4.35 8.14
N LEU A 46 0.01 3.56 7.49
CA LEU A 46 1.44 3.47 7.82
C LEU A 46 2.10 4.80 7.43
N GLN A 47 2.28 5.68 8.43
CA GLN A 47 2.77 7.04 8.26
C GLN A 47 4.29 7.08 8.06
N ALA A 48 5.03 6.21 8.77
CA ALA A 48 6.48 6.09 8.68
C ALA A 48 6.94 4.66 8.96
N LEU A 49 8.03 4.25 8.33
CA LEU A 49 8.71 2.99 8.58
C LEU A 49 10.22 3.23 8.67
N MET A 50 10.73 3.28 9.90
CA MET A 50 12.14 3.55 10.19
C MET A 50 12.96 2.28 10.04
N VAL A 51 13.89 2.26 9.10
CA VAL A 51 14.71 1.09 8.78
C VAL A 51 16.19 1.48 8.77
N PRO A 52 17.08 0.76 9.48
CA PRO A 52 18.51 1.01 9.40
C PRO A 52 19.07 0.64 8.02
N ASP A 53 20.05 1.42 7.55
CA ASP A 53 20.84 1.09 6.39
C ASP A 53 22.02 0.15 6.76
N LYS A 54 22.84 -0.21 5.78
CA LYS A 54 24.04 -1.05 5.99
C LYS A 54 25.09 -0.42 6.92
N ALA A 55 25.04 0.88 7.17
CA ALA A 55 25.91 1.59 8.11
C ALA A 55 25.26 1.75 9.51
N GLY A 56 23.99 1.33 9.67
CA GLY A 56 23.24 1.42 10.91
C GLY A 56 22.47 2.75 11.07
N ASN A 57 22.46 3.63 10.07
CA ASN A 57 21.67 4.85 10.10
C ASN A 57 20.21 4.53 9.78
N SER A 58 19.30 4.86 10.71
CA SER A 58 17.87 4.66 10.53
C SER A 58 17.24 5.82 9.78
N ASP A 59 16.41 5.52 8.78
CA ASP A 59 15.69 6.51 7.99
C ASP A 59 14.28 5.98 7.65
N ASP A 60 13.33 6.87 7.41
CA ASP A 60 12.02 6.51 6.92
C ASP A 60 12.09 6.05 5.47
N VAL A 61 11.53 4.89 5.17
CA VAL A 61 11.52 4.31 3.81
C VAL A 61 10.16 4.35 3.13
N VAL A 62 9.11 4.87 3.79
CA VAL A 62 7.78 5.03 3.20
C VAL A 62 7.43 6.50 3.02
N LEU A 63 6.64 6.81 1.98
CA LEU A 63 6.13 8.16 1.80
C LEU A 63 4.96 8.41 2.75
N GLY A 64 5.02 9.54 3.43
CA GLY A 64 4.01 10.05 4.33
C GLY A 64 4.09 11.56 4.42
N HIS A 65 3.22 12.15 5.24
CA HIS A 65 3.31 13.55 5.64
C HIS A 65 3.67 13.64 7.13
N ASP A 66 4.38 14.70 7.49
CA ASP A 66 4.80 14.94 8.88
C ASP A 66 3.64 15.39 9.77
N ASP A 67 2.57 15.89 9.16
CA ASP A 67 1.38 16.39 9.84
C ASP A 67 0.08 15.95 9.14
N LEU A 68 -1.04 16.15 9.83
CA LEU A 68 -2.37 15.82 9.33
C LEU A 68 -2.80 16.73 8.17
N GLU A 69 -2.36 17.98 8.14
CA GLU A 69 -2.71 18.95 7.10
C GLU A 69 -2.28 18.43 5.72
N GLY A 70 -1.09 17.85 5.61
CA GLY A 70 -0.59 17.22 4.40
C GLY A 70 -1.52 16.10 3.89
N TYR A 71 -2.02 15.24 4.79
CA TYR A 71 -2.98 14.17 4.43
C TYR A 71 -4.34 14.72 3.99
N LEU A 72 -4.83 15.78 4.63
CA LEU A 72 -6.13 16.38 4.30
C LEU A 72 -6.09 17.22 3.02
N ALA A 73 -4.97 17.89 2.75
CA ALA A 73 -4.83 18.78 1.59
C ALA A 73 -4.81 18.02 0.26
N ARG A 74 -4.31 16.80 0.22
CA ARG A 74 -4.13 16.03 -1.01
C ARG A 74 -4.35 14.54 -0.79
N ARG A 75 -5.21 13.95 -1.60
CA ARG A 75 -5.44 12.51 -1.59
C ARG A 75 -4.35 11.79 -2.38
N GLN A 76 -3.40 11.17 -1.70
CA GLN A 76 -2.25 10.47 -2.28
C GLN A 76 -2.17 9.01 -1.86
N PHE A 77 -3.06 8.56 -0.99
CA PHE A 77 -3.13 7.20 -0.44
C PHE A 77 -1.86 6.75 0.30
N PHE A 78 -0.99 7.66 0.74
CA PHE A 78 0.27 7.32 1.39
C PHE A 78 0.05 6.44 2.63
N GLY A 79 0.52 5.18 2.54
CA GLY A 79 0.42 4.19 3.60
C GLY A 79 -0.99 3.77 4.00
N ALA A 80 -2.02 4.30 3.36
CA ALA A 80 -3.41 4.13 3.78
C ALA A 80 -3.92 2.70 3.57
N THR A 81 -4.85 2.29 4.45
CA THR A 81 -5.74 1.15 4.20
C THR A 81 -6.77 1.56 3.16
N VAL A 82 -6.75 0.90 2.02
CA VAL A 82 -7.66 1.14 0.91
C VAL A 82 -8.79 0.12 0.92
N GLY A 83 -9.99 0.61 0.78
CA GLY A 83 -11.27 -0.12 0.73
C GLY A 83 -12.43 0.85 0.43
N ARG A 84 -13.67 0.34 0.23
CA ARG A 84 -14.10 -1.05 0.42
C ARG A 84 -13.51 -1.99 -0.64
N TYR A 85 -13.21 -1.45 -1.84
CA TYR A 85 -12.63 -2.21 -2.94
C TYR A 85 -11.41 -1.49 -3.52
N ALA A 86 -10.23 -2.05 -3.30
CA ALA A 86 -8.96 -1.55 -3.83
C ALA A 86 -8.89 -1.75 -5.34
N ASN A 87 -8.20 -0.83 -6.03
CA ASN A 87 -8.12 -0.73 -7.48
C ASN A 87 -9.46 -0.36 -8.13
N ARG A 88 -9.63 -0.62 -9.44
CA ARG A 88 -10.71 -0.09 -10.27
C ARG A 88 -11.89 -1.04 -10.41
N ILE A 89 -13.09 -0.46 -10.43
CA ILE A 89 -14.30 -1.12 -10.90
C ILE A 89 -14.76 -0.41 -12.17
N ALA A 90 -14.75 -1.14 -13.28
CA ALA A 90 -15.07 -0.60 -14.59
C ALA A 90 -16.48 0.01 -14.64
N ASN A 91 -16.58 1.23 -15.24
CA ASN A 91 -17.84 1.99 -15.36
C ASN A 91 -18.57 2.20 -14.03
N ALA A 92 -17.84 2.21 -12.90
CA ALA A 92 -18.36 2.40 -11.54
C ALA A 92 -19.61 1.55 -11.25
N ARG A 93 -19.62 0.29 -11.69
CA ARG A 93 -20.75 -0.63 -11.48
C ARG A 93 -20.33 -2.09 -11.50
N PHE A 94 -21.06 -2.91 -10.78
CA PHE A 94 -20.94 -4.37 -10.79
C PHE A 94 -22.33 -5.01 -10.64
N VAL A 95 -22.41 -6.32 -10.86
CA VAL A 95 -23.62 -7.10 -10.65
C VAL A 95 -23.44 -7.93 -9.39
N LEU A 96 -24.39 -7.86 -8.47
CA LEU A 96 -24.44 -8.67 -7.26
C LEU A 96 -25.85 -9.26 -7.13
N ASP A 97 -25.96 -10.58 -7.05
CA ASP A 97 -27.22 -11.31 -6.94
C ASP A 97 -28.26 -10.93 -8.02
N GLY A 98 -27.79 -10.63 -9.24
CA GLY A 98 -28.60 -10.24 -10.39
C GLY A 98 -28.93 -8.74 -10.46
N GLU A 99 -28.67 -7.97 -9.44
CA GLU A 99 -28.93 -6.53 -9.38
C GLU A 99 -27.68 -5.71 -9.74
N VAL A 100 -27.88 -4.59 -10.46
CA VAL A 100 -26.79 -3.68 -10.83
C VAL A 100 -26.56 -2.68 -9.69
N VAL A 101 -25.41 -2.83 -9.02
CA VAL A 101 -24.92 -1.87 -8.04
C VAL A 101 -24.13 -0.77 -8.75
N ARG A 102 -24.40 0.50 -8.44
CA ARG A 102 -23.71 1.67 -8.98
C ARG A 102 -22.93 2.36 -7.87
N LEU A 103 -21.67 2.69 -8.20
CA LEU A 103 -20.74 3.39 -7.31
C LEU A 103 -20.51 4.83 -7.79
N ALA A 104 -19.88 5.64 -6.95
CA ALA A 104 -19.37 6.94 -7.38
C ALA A 104 -18.21 6.75 -8.37
N ALA A 105 -18.29 7.43 -9.52
CA ALA A 105 -17.19 7.48 -10.48
C ALA A 105 -16.20 8.57 -10.03
N ASN A 106 -15.01 8.17 -9.58
CA ASN A 106 -13.97 9.06 -9.08
C ASN A 106 -12.65 8.99 -9.86
N ASP A 107 -12.62 8.15 -10.93
CA ASP A 107 -11.49 8.03 -11.85
C ASP A 107 -12.02 7.93 -13.30
N GLY A 108 -12.34 9.08 -13.89
CA GLY A 108 -13.05 9.14 -15.16
C GLY A 108 -14.41 8.44 -15.04
N PRO A 109 -14.72 7.43 -15.90
CA PRO A 109 -15.97 6.67 -15.80
C PRO A 109 -15.91 5.55 -14.76
N HIS A 110 -14.76 5.30 -14.12
CA HIS A 110 -14.53 4.17 -13.23
C HIS A 110 -14.63 4.57 -11.76
N ALA A 111 -14.87 3.60 -10.87
CA ALA A 111 -14.63 3.75 -9.45
C ALA A 111 -13.21 3.28 -9.13
N LEU A 112 -12.50 3.99 -8.28
CA LEU A 112 -11.14 3.71 -7.83
C LEU A 112 -11.06 3.76 -6.31
N HIS A 113 -10.41 2.76 -5.71
CA HIS A 113 -10.01 2.76 -4.32
C HIS A 113 -11.14 3.09 -3.34
N GLY A 114 -12.32 2.52 -3.57
CA GLY A 114 -13.46 2.63 -2.64
C GLY A 114 -14.35 3.85 -2.84
N GLY A 115 -14.02 4.77 -3.77
CA GLY A 115 -14.88 5.92 -4.08
C GLY A 115 -14.30 7.27 -3.68
N LEU A 116 -15.15 8.28 -3.50
CA LEU A 116 -14.76 9.67 -3.17
C LEU A 116 -14.22 9.79 -1.74
N ASP A 117 -14.88 9.14 -0.78
CA ASP A 117 -14.52 9.11 0.62
C ASP A 117 -14.29 7.68 1.11
N GLY A 118 -13.36 6.96 0.44
CA GLY A 118 -12.98 5.60 0.77
C GLY A 118 -12.30 5.47 2.13
N PHE A 119 -11.89 4.27 2.48
CA PHE A 119 -11.32 3.92 3.79
C PHE A 119 -10.05 4.70 4.14
N ASP A 120 -9.32 5.17 3.14
CA ASP A 120 -8.14 6.03 3.25
C ASP A 120 -8.42 7.41 3.86
N ARG A 121 -9.68 7.85 3.82
CA ARG A 121 -10.12 9.14 4.35
C ARG A 121 -10.93 9.04 5.65
N GLN A 122 -11.16 7.84 6.15
CA GLN A 122 -11.93 7.61 7.36
C GLN A 122 -11.04 7.69 8.60
N LEU A 123 -11.65 8.13 9.71
CA LEU A 123 -11.01 8.08 11.01
C LEU A 123 -11.32 6.73 11.67
N TRP A 124 -10.33 5.87 11.70
CA TRP A 124 -10.41 4.54 12.31
C TRP A 124 -10.26 4.62 13.83
N GLN A 125 -10.85 3.67 14.51
CA GLN A 125 -10.73 3.54 15.97
C GLN A 125 -9.60 2.56 16.29
N ILE A 126 -8.81 2.86 17.32
CA ILE A 126 -7.89 1.88 17.90
C ILE A 126 -8.74 0.88 18.67
N ALA A 127 -8.80 -0.36 18.17
CA ALA A 127 -9.59 -1.43 18.76
C ALA A 127 -8.81 -2.23 19.80
N ASP A 128 -7.47 -2.37 19.58
CA ASP A 128 -6.61 -3.12 20.48
C ASP A 128 -5.15 -2.67 20.35
N ILE A 129 -4.37 -2.81 21.45
CA ILE A 129 -2.93 -2.60 21.48
C ILE A 129 -2.32 -3.68 22.36
N GLU A 130 -1.46 -4.52 21.78
CA GLU A 130 -0.73 -5.57 22.49
C GLU A 130 0.76 -5.24 22.56
N GLY A 131 1.31 -5.24 23.78
CA GLY A 131 2.75 -5.09 24.04
C GLY A 131 3.49 -6.42 24.00
N GLY A 132 4.74 -6.41 24.46
CA GLY A 132 5.58 -7.61 24.56
C GLY A 132 6.61 -7.72 23.46
N ALA A 133 7.04 -8.96 23.15
CA ALA A 133 8.10 -9.24 22.18
C ALA A 133 7.69 -8.88 20.74
N GLU A 134 6.40 -8.96 20.44
CA GLU A 134 5.81 -8.66 19.14
C GLU A 134 4.69 -7.63 19.27
N PRO A 135 5.05 -6.35 19.46
CA PRO A 135 4.06 -5.29 19.68
C PRO A 135 3.14 -5.14 18.47
N SER A 136 1.84 -4.94 18.74
CA SER A 136 0.84 -4.78 17.70
C SER A 136 -0.21 -3.73 18.03
N VAL A 137 -0.85 -3.20 16.98
CA VAL A 137 -2.05 -2.36 17.06
C VAL A 137 -3.07 -2.83 16.05
N THR A 138 -4.33 -2.87 16.48
CA THR A 138 -5.47 -3.18 15.62
C THR A 138 -6.38 -1.96 15.53
N PHE A 139 -6.66 -1.55 14.29
CA PHE A 139 -7.64 -0.51 13.99
C PHE A 139 -8.93 -1.15 13.49
N ALA A 140 -10.06 -0.53 13.81
CA ALA A 140 -11.39 -0.96 13.37
C ALA A 140 -12.15 0.20 12.72
N TYR A 141 -12.92 -0.14 11.70
CA TYR A 141 -13.83 0.77 11.04
C TYR A 141 -15.14 0.05 10.71
N VAL A 142 -16.27 0.75 10.84
CA VAL A 142 -17.60 0.27 10.43
C VAL A 142 -18.06 1.06 9.22
N SER A 143 -18.03 0.42 8.06
CA SER A 143 -18.56 0.99 6.84
C SER A 143 -20.06 0.71 6.76
N ALA A 144 -20.86 1.77 6.78
CA ALA A 144 -22.32 1.66 6.78
C ALA A 144 -22.85 1.08 5.46
N ASP A 145 -24.06 0.51 5.51
CA ASP A 145 -24.78 0.14 4.29
C ASP A 145 -24.99 1.36 3.40
N GLY A 146 -24.63 1.25 2.12
CA GLY A 146 -24.75 2.33 1.13
C GLY A 146 -23.59 3.32 1.13
N GLU A 147 -22.58 3.19 2.00
CA GLU A 147 -21.39 4.02 1.95
C GLU A 147 -20.69 3.88 0.59
N GLU A 148 -20.39 5.01 -0.08
CA GLU A 148 -19.87 5.09 -1.45
C GLU A 148 -20.65 4.26 -2.50
N GLY A 149 -21.90 3.88 -2.19
CA GLY A 149 -22.78 3.05 -3.01
C GLY A 149 -22.62 1.55 -2.81
N TYR A 150 -21.73 1.09 -1.93
CA TYR A 150 -21.58 -0.34 -1.64
C TYR A 150 -22.70 -0.87 -0.76
N PRO A 151 -23.31 -2.02 -1.10
CA PRO A 151 -24.34 -2.64 -0.26
C PRO A 151 -23.74 -3.30 0.97
N ALA A 152 -24.54 -3.48 1.98
CA ALA A 152 -24.25 -4.08 3.28
C ALA A 152 -23.42 -3.21 4.23
N ARG A 153 -23.68 -3.41 5.52
CA ARG A 153 -22.77 -2.97 6.57
C ARG A 153 -21.56 -3.90 6.58
N LEU A 154 -20.34 -3.30 6.68
CA LEU A 154 -19.08 -4.04 6.74
C LEU A 154 -18.31 -3.60 7.98
N ASP A 155 -18.02 -4.55 8.87
CA ASP A 155 -17.10 -4.37 9.99
C ASP A 155 -15.70 -4.76 9.54
N VAL A 156 -14.73 -3.84 9.61
CA VAL A 156 -13.37 -4.04 9.10
C VAL A 156 -12.36 -3.85 10.21
N ARG A 157 -11.32 -4.69 10.22
CA ARG A 157 -10.15 -4.56 11.08
C ARG A 157 -8.88 -4.66 10.26
N VAL A 158 -7.89 -3.84 10.62
CA VAL A 158 -6.51 -3.97 10.14
C VAL A 158 -5.58 -4.02 11.34
N SER A 159 -4.69 -5.00 11.37
CA SER A 159 -3.71 -5.17 12.45
C SER A 159 -2.31 -5.01 11.88
N TYR A 160 -1.50 -4.21 12.56
CA TYR A 160 -0.07 -4.05 12.32
C TYR A 160 0.68 -4.69 13.47
N ARG A 161 1.60 -5.60 13.19
CA ARG A 161 2.41 -6.31 14.18
C ARG A 161 3.88 -6.29 13.75
N LEU A 162 4.76 -5.95 14.69
CA LEU A 162 6.19 -6.16 14.50
C LEU A 162 6.57 -7.55 15.01
N SER A 163 7.24 -8.33 14.15
CA SER A 163 7.76 -9.66 14.48
C SER A 163 9.27 -9.66 14.25
N GLY A 164 9.99 -10.28 15.18
CA GLY A 164 11.45 -10.33 15.06
C GLY A 164 12.10 -8.93 14.98
N PRO A 165 13.31 -8.83 14.39
CA PRO A 165 14.08 -7.60 14.38
C PRO A 165 13.66 -6.58 13.32
N ALA A 166 13.02 -6.98 12.24
CA ALA A 166 12.70 -6.12 11.09
C ALA A 166 11.57 -6.68 10.20
N GLU A 167 10.53 -7.22 10.80
CA GLU A 167 9.35 -7.70 10.09
C GLU A 167 8.12 -6.93 10.54
N LEU A 168 7.34 -6.42 9.58
CA LEU A 168 6.05 -5.80 9.79
C LEU A 168 4.98 -6.65 9.08
N SER A 169 4.09 -7.25 9.87
CA SER A 169 2.94 -7.99 9.35
C SER A 169 1.69 -7.12 9.34
N LEU A 170 0.93 -7.19 8.25
CA LEU A 170 -0.39 -6.59 8.10
C LEU A 170 -1.43 -7.70 7.93
N SER A 171 -2.50 -7.65 8.72
CA SER A 171 -3.62 -8.57 8.61
C SER A 171 -4.93 -7.82 8.48
N PHE A 172 -5.76 -8.24 7.53
CA PHE A 172 -7.07 -7.66 7.29
C PHE A 172 -8.15 -8.68 7.65
N ALA A 173 -9.19 -8.23 8.35
CA ALA A 173 -10.37 -9.01 8.62
C ALA A 173 -11.62 -8.17 8.32
N ALA A 174 -12.59 -8.77 7.65
CA ALA A 174 -13.84 -8.09 7.34
C ALA A 174 -15.04 -9.05 7.50
N GLY A 175 -16.14 -8.55 8.04
CA GLY A 175 -17.39 -9.26 8.16
C GLY A 175 -18.56 -8.39 7.72
N ALA A 176 -19.41 -8.91 6.84
CA ALA A 176 -20.59 -8.20 6.33
C ALA A 176 -21.88 -8.85 6.83
N ASP A 177 -22.94 -8.05 6.99
CA ASP A 177 -24.26 -8.52 7.39
C ASP A 177 -25.06 -9.17 6.24
N ARG A 178 -24.64 -8.94 4.98
CA ARG A 178 -25.20 -9.53 3.77
C ARG A 178 -24.17 -9.49 2.63
N PRO A 179 -24.43 -10.12 1.45
CA PRO A 179 -23.49 -10.12 0.33
C PRO A 179 -23.04 -8.70 -0.08
N THR A 180 -21.72 -8.56 -0.26
CA THR A 180 -21.04 -7.36 -0.77
C THR A 180 -19.71 -7.76 -1.38
N ILE A 181 -19.02 -6.82 -2.04
CA ILE A 181 -17.67 -7.02 -2.53
C ILE A 181 -16.66 -6.34 -1.62
N VAL A 182 -15.54 -7.03 -1.36
CA VAL A 182 -14.46 -6.53 -0.50
C VAL A 182 -13.12 -6.87 -1.13
N ASN A 183 -12.25 -5.88 -1.21
CA ASN A 183 -10.85 -6.03 -1.56
C ASN A 183 -10.05 -4.98 -0.78
N LEU A 184 -9.27 -5.41 0.21
CA LEU A 184 -8.53 -4.54 1.12
C LEU A 184 -7.04 -4.60 0.84
N THR A 185 -6.36 -3.47 0.93
CA THR A 185 -4.90 -3.41 0.80
C THR A 185 -4.31 -2.25 1.60
N ASN A 186 -3.00 -2.32 1.85
CA ASN A 186 -2.22 -1.17 2.31
C ASN A 186 -1.51 -0.53 1.12
N HIS A 187 -1.57 0.78 1.01
CA HIS A 187 -1.05 1.53 -0.13
C HIS A 187 0.24 2.29 0.21
N SER A 188 1.21 1.59 0.79
CA SER A 188 2.51 2.20 1.08
C SER A 188 3.35 2.38 -0.19
N TYR A 189 4.05 3.51 -0.25
CA TYR A 189 5.04 3.82 -1.28
C TYR A 189 6.43 3.75 -0.66
N PHE A 190 7.32 2.99 -1.26
CA PHE A 190 8.66 2.76 -0.74
C PHE A 190 9.72 3.48 -1.55
N ASN A 191 10.66 4.12 -0.85
CA ASN A 191 11.97 4.48 -1.35
C ASN A 191 13.02 4.00 -0.35
N LEU A 192 13.70 2.93 -0.66
CA LEU A 192 14.65 2.32 0.27
C LEU A 192 15.96 3.13 0.41
N GLU A 193 16.17 4.18 -0.39
CA GLU A 193 17.24 5.15 -0.17
C GLU A 193 16.85 6.21 0.89
N GLY A 194 15.60 6.21 1.34
CA GLY A 194 14.99 7.15 2.28
C GLY A 194 13.85 7.94 1.65
N ALA A 195 12.76 8.16 2.38
CA ALA A 195 11.58 8.89 1.88
C ALA A 195 11.91 10.35 1.54
N ALA A 196 12.80 10.98 2.31
CA ALA A 196 13.28 12.34 2.08
C ALA A 196 14.48 12.41 1.12
N SER A 197 14.99 11.27 0.63
CA SER A 197 16.11 11.22 -0.29
C SER A 197 15.78 11.92 -1.61
N GLU A 198 16.74 12.62 -2.20
CA GLU A 198 16.65 13.14 -3.56
C GLU A 198 16.74 12.02 -4.63
N ALA A 199 17.23 10.84 -4.25
CA ALA A 199 17.28 9.68 -5.13
C ALA A 199 15.88 9.14 -5.40
N ASP A 200 15.61 8.81 -6.67
CA ASP A 200 14.43 8.06 -7.07
C ASP A 200 14.65 6.54 -6.92
N ILE A 201 13.65 5.76 -7.31
CA ILE A 201 13.69 4.28 -7.22
C ILE A 201 14.19 3.62 -8.51
N LEU A 202 14.62 4.38 -9.50
CA LEU A 202 14.98 3.80 -10.81
C LEU A 202 16.20 2.88 -10.74
N ASP A 203 17.09 3.12 -9.79
CA ASP A 203 18.26 2.26 -9.52
C ASP A 203 17.93 1.06 -8.63
N HIS A 204 16.74 1.00 -8.02
CA HIS A 204 16.33 -0.15 -7.22
C HIS A 204 16.19 -1.39 -8.11
N ARG A 205 16.57 -2.53 -7.57
CA ARG A 205 16.43 -3.83 -8.25
C ARG A 205 15.19 -4.54 -7.75
N LEU A 206 14.30 -4.84 -8.68
CA LEU A 206 13.02 -5.48 -8.42
C LEU A 206 13.05 -6.95 -8.87
N THR A 207 12.55 -7.84 -8.02
CA THR A 207 12.17 -9.22 -8.36
C THR A 207 10.69 -9.40 -8.02
N VAL A 208 9.93 -10.07 -8.90
CA VAL A 208 8.52 -10.44 -8.67
C VAL A 208 8.34 -11.91 -9.03
N ALA A 209 7.77 -12.67 -8.09
CA ALA A 209 7.53 -14.11 -8.25
C ALA A 209 6.25 -14.39 -9.05
N ALA A 210 6.17 -13.87 -10.27
CA ALA A 210 5.00 -14.03 -11.14
C ALA A 210 5.40 -14.25 -12.60
N ASP A 211 4.78 -15.24 -13.23
CA ASP A 211 4.93 -15.54 -14.66
C ASP A 211 3.97 -14.74 -15.55
N ARG A 212 2.97 -14.10 -14.97
CA ARG A 212 1.90 -13.41 -15.69
C ARG A 212 1.50 -12.11 -14.99
N PHE A 213 0.97 -11.18 -15.77
CA PHE A 213 0.41 -9.91 -15.29
C PHE A 213 -0.90 -9.58 -15.99
N LEU A 214 -1.71 -8.72 -15.39
CA LEU A 214 -2.92 -8.21 -16.03
C LEU A 214 -2.53 -7.04 -16.95
N ALA A 215 -2.65 -7.27 -18.26
CA ALA A 215 -2.54 -6.20 -19.24
C ALA A 215 -3.79 -5.30 -19.15
N ILE A 216 -3.60 -4.01 -19.33
CA ILE A 216 -4.61 -2.97 -19.13
C ILE A 216 -4.89 -2.19 -20.39
N ASP A 217 -6.08 -1.61 -20.49
CA ASP A 217 -6.46 -0.60 -21.47
C ASP A 217 -5.98 0.82 -21.06
N PRO A 218 -6.18 1.87 -21.89
CA PRO A 218 -5.82 3.24 -21.53
C PRO A 218 -6.52 3.79 -20.27
N GLY A 219 -7.65 3.19 -19.86
CA GLY A 219 -8.38 3.48 -18.61
C GLY A 219 -7.87 2.69 -17.39
N SER A 220 -6.79 1.92 -17.58
CA SER A 220 -6.21 1.03 -16.56
C SER A 220 -7.15 -0.09 -16.12
N ILE A 221 -8.07 -0.49 -16.97
CA ILE A 221 -8.95 -1.64 -16.76
C ILE A 221 -8.30 -2.89 -17.39
N PRO A 222 -8.28 -4.03 -16.67
CA PRO A 222 -7.74 -5.27 -17.22
C PRO A 222 -8.42 -5.67 -18.53
N LEU A 223 -7.61 -6.02 -19.53
CA LEU A 223 -8.08 -6.48 -20.82
C LEU A 223 -8.70 -7.88 -20.72
N PRO A 224 -9.72 -8.22 -21.56
CA PRO A 224 -10.36 -9.54 -21.55
C PRO A 224 -9.40 -10.71 -21.76
N GLU A 225 -8.33 -10.50 -22.55
CA GLU A 225 -7.29 -11.49 -22.83
C GLU A 225 -6.22 -11.60 -21.73
N SER A 226 -6.38 -10.89 -20.61
CA SER A 226 -5.51 -11.03 -19.44
C SER A 226 -5.81 -12.33 -18.68
N PRO A 227 -4.82 -12.90 -17.97
CA PRO A 227 -3.44 -12.41 -17.79
C PRO A 227 -2.50 -12.80 -18.94
N ARG A 228 -1.51 -11.94 -19.23
CA ARG A 228 -0.44 -12.17 -20.22
C ARG A 228 0.85 -12.65 -19.57
N ALA A 229 1.67 -13.40 -20.32
CA ALA A 229 2.99 -13.81 -19.86
C ALA A 229 3.94 -12.61 -19.72
N VAL A 230 4.78 -12.62 -18.67
CA VAL A 230 5.84 -11.60 -18.48
C VAL A 230 7.04 -11.85 -19.38
N ALA A 231 7.30 -13.10 -19.77
CA ALA A 231 8.45 -13.50 -20.56
C ALA A 231 8.60 -12.69 -21.85
N GLY A 232 9.79 -12.14 -22.08
CA GLY A 232 10.09 -11.33 -23.27
C GLY A 232 9.52 -9.91 -23.24
N THR A 233 8.84 -9.48 -22.18
CA THR A 233 8.27 -8.15 -22.01
C THR A 233 9.07 -7.28 -21.04
N PRO A 234 8.82 -5.96 -20.97
CA PRO A 234 9.40 -5.10 -19.93
C PRO A 234 9.00 -5.52 -18.50
N PHE A 235 7.95 -6.30 -18.33
CA PHE A 235 7.39 -6.76 -17.05
C PHE A 235 8.04 -8.04 -16.51
N ASP A 236 9.05 -8.58 -17.16
CA ASP A 236 9.74 -9.79 -16.70
C ASP A 236 10.71 -9.49 -15.56
N PHE A 237 10.19 -9.50 -14.33
CA PHE A 237 10.94 -9.34 -13.09
C PHE A 237 11.15 -10.66 -12.34
N ARG A 238 11.06 -11.81 -12.99
CA ARG A 238 11.31 -13.12 -12.36
C ARG A 238 12.75 -13.27 -11.86
N THR A 239 13.65 -12.50 -12.44
CA THR A 239 15.02 -12.28 -11.93
C THR A 239 15.21 -10.80 -11.63
N ALA A 240 16.10 -10.49 -10.69
CA ALA A 240 16.34 -9.12 -10.25
C ALA A 240 16.75 -8.21 -11.41
N PHE A 241 15.97 -7.15 -11.63
CA PHE A 241 16.21 -6.17 -12.68
C PHE A 241 16.00 -4.74 -12.16
N THR A 242 16.83 -3.80 -12.63
CA THR A 242 16.72 -2.39 -12.27
C THR A 242 15.41 -1.81 -12.80
N VAL A 243 14.61 -1.16 -11.95
CA VAL A 243 13.31 -0.58 -12.32
C VAL A 243 13.45 0.35 -13.53
N GLY A 244 14.43 1.23 -13.52
CA GLY A 244 14.68 2.22 -14.58
C GLY A 244 15.09 1.64 -15.93
N ALA A 245 15.66 0.44 -15.96
CA ALA A 245 16.28 -0.11 -17.18
C ALA A 245 15.29 -0.36 -18.32
N ARG A 246 14.02 -0.58 -18.00
CA ARG A 246 12.99 -0.94 -19.00
C ARG A 246 11.74 -0.07 -18.94
N ILE A 247 11.57 0.77 -17.92
CA ILE A 247 10.36 1.57 -17.70
C ILE A 247 10.03 2.54 -18.87
N ARG A 248 11.06 2.91 -19.67
CA ARG A 248 10.91 3.83 -20.81
C ARG A 248 10.97 3.12 -22.16
N ARG A 249 10.88 1.78 -22.21
CA ARG A 249 10.81 1.04 -23.45
C ARG A 249 9.53 1.40 -24.22
N ASP A 250 9.61 1.34 -25.54
CA ASP A 250 8.42 1.48 -26.40
C ASP A 250 7.55 0.22 -26.31
N ASP A 251 6.64 0.23 -25.33
CA ASP A 251 5.69 -0.83 -25.05
C ASP A 251 4.32 -0.23 -24.73
N VAL A 252 3.27 -0.82 -25.32
CA VAL A 252 1.90 -0.30 -25.17
C VAL A 252 1.43 -0.32 -23.72
N GLN A 253 1.81 -1.32 -22.93
CA GLN A 253 1.40 -1.43 -21.54
C GLN A 253 2.12 -0.40 -20.65
N LEU A 254 3.41 -0.14 -20.90
CA LEU A 254 4.12 0.95 -20.25
C LEU A 254 3.53 2.33 -20.61
N ARG A 255 3.03 2.51 -21.84
CA ARG A 255 2.33 3.75 -22.21
C ARG A 255 0.98 3.88 -21.48
N HIS A 256 0.19 2.81 -21.37
CA HIS A 256 -1.09 2.81 -20.66
C HIS A 256 -0.87 3.10 -19.15
N GLY A 257 0.07 2.42 -18.50
CA GLY A 257 0.42 2.64 -17.09
C GLY A 257 1.27 3.88 -16.85
N ARG A 258 1.76 4.58 -17.91
CA ARG A 258 2.74 5.67 -17.83
C ARG A 258 4.03 5.26 -17.11
N GLY A 259 4.35 3.99 -17.15
CA GLY A 259 5.38 3.25 -16.42
C GLY A 259 4.82 1.92 -15.95
N TYR A 260 5.28 1.41 -14.83
CA TYR A 260 4.66 0.23 -14.22
C TYR A 260 3.45 0.67 -13.39
N ASP A 261 2.29 0.12 -13.68
CA ASP A 261 1.04 0.20 -12.90
C ASP A 261 0.19 -1.02 -13.22
N HIS A 262 0.71 -2.20 -12.86
CA HIS A 262 0.12 -3.47 -13.29
C HIS A 262 0.03 -4.46 -12.15
N ASN A 263 -1.01 -5.28 -12.18
CA ASN A 263 -1.19 -6.38 -11.25
C ASN A 263 -0.48 -7.63 -11.76
N PHE A 264 0.42 -8.18 -10.96
CA PHE A 264 1.14 -9.41 -11.20
C PHE A 264 0.40 -10.58 -10.56
N CYS A 265 0.15 -11.64 -11.33
CA CYS A 265 -0.61 -12.80 -10.89
C CYS A 265 0.28 -13.76 -10.12
N LEU A 266 0.08 -13.87 -8.82
CA LEU A 266 0.82 -14.76 -7.93
C LEU A 266 0.18 -16.17 -7.84
N GLY A 267 -1.02 -16.34 -8.41
CA GLY A 267 -1.79 -17.57 -8.31
C GLY A 267 -2.64 -17.65 -7.04
N VAL A 268 -3.59 -18.57 -7.04
CA VAL A 268 -4.53 -18.76 -5.91
C VAL A 268 -3.93 -19.74 -4.93
N VAL A 269 -3.32 -19.24 -3.87
CA VAL A 269 -2.83 -20.03 -2.72
C VAL A 269 -3.26 -19.26 -1.47
N ARG A 270 -3.71 -19.97 -0.44
CA ARG A 270 -4.13 -19.37 0.84
C ARG A 270 -3.02 -19.30 1.89
N GLU A 271 -1.80 -19.68 1.52
CA GLU A 271 -0.65 -19.65 2.39
C GLU A 271 0.26 -18.48 2.02
N GLN A 272 0.90 -17.89 3.01
CA GLN A 272 1.90 -16.85 2.76
C GLN A 272 3.04 -17.41 1.90
N ARG A 273 3.39 -16.67 0.87
CA ARG A 273 4.49 -16.98 -0.03
C ARG A 273 5.26 -15.72 -0.42
N PHE A 274 6.51 -15.90 -0.76
CA PHE A 274 7.31 -14.83 -1.37
C PHE A 274 6.62 -14.29 -2.61
N ALA A 275 6.45 -12.97 -2.68
CA ALA A 275 5.80 -12.26 -3.78
C ALA A 275 6.78 -11.34 -4.53
N ALA A 276 7.57 -10.55 -3.81
CA ALA A 276 8.50 -9.61 -4.40
C ALA A 276 9.68 -9.30 -3.48
N ARG A 277 10.77 -8.80 -4.11
CA ARG A 277 11.92 -8.25 -3.42
C ARG A 277 12.36 -6.97 -4.12
N LEU A 278 12.59 -5.92 -3.34
CA LEU A 278 13.14 -4.64 -3.77
C LEU A 278 14.46 -4.39 -3.04
N GLU A 279 15.51 -4.04 -3.77
CA GLU A 279 16.83 -3.79 -3.22
C GLU A 279 17.31 -2.38 -3.61
N ALA A 280 17.80 -1.62 -2.64
CA ALA A 280 18.43 -0.31 -2.87
C ALA A 280 19.94 -0.42 -2.77
N PRO A 281 20.68 -0.22 -3.87
CA PRO A 281 22.13 -0.51 -3.88
C PRO A 281 22.97 0.42 -3.00
N ARG A 282 22.55 1.67 -2.81
CA ARG A 282 23.30 2.67 -2.05
C ARG A 282 23.13 2.46 -0.55
N SER A 283 21.90 2.44 -0.07
CA SER A 283 21.59 2.22 1.36
C SER A 283 21.88 0.78 1.80
N GLY A 284 21.78 -0.18 0.86
CA GLY A 284 21.83 -1.61 1.13
C GLY A 284 20.56 -2.15 1.79
N ARG A 285 19.48 -1.35 1.90
CA ARG A 285 18.19 -1.80 2.40
C ARG A 285 17.51 -2.73 1.41
N ILE A 286 16.82 -3.71 1.95
CA ILE A 286 16.08 -4.71 1.19
C ILE A 286 14.68 -4.80 1.78
N LEU A 287 13.68 -4.77 0.91
CA LEU A 287 12.29 -5.10 1.23
C LEU A 287 11.95 -6.45 0.60
N GLU A 288 11.55 -7.41 1.41
CA GLU A 288 10.93 -8.65 0.95
C GLU A 288 9.45 -8.64 1.31
N LEU A 289 8.61 -8.91 0.34
CA LEU A 289 7.17 -9.00 0.51
C LEU A 289 6.72 -10.43 0.37
N SER A 290 5.99 -10.91 1.39
CA SER A 290 5.25 -12.17 1.34
C SER A 290 3.76 -11.91 1.49
N THR A 291 2.92 -12.68 0.83
CA THR A 291 1.46 -12.52 0.87
C THR A 291 0.73 -13.84 0.63
N ASP A 292 -0.49 -13.94 1.13
CA ASP A 292 -1.47 -14.99 0.83
C ASP A 292 -2.44 -14.58 -0.30
N GLN A 293 -2.30 -13.35 -0.83
CA GLN A 293 -3.20 -12.80 -1.85
C GLN A 293 -2.81 -13.25 -3.26
N PRO A 294 -3.78 -13.36 -4.20
CA PRO A 294 -3.54 -13.87 -5.56
C PRO A 294 -2.82 -12.90 -6.49
N GLY A 295 -2.78 -11.62 -6.14
CA GLY A 295 -2.21 -10.57 -6.99
C GLY A 295 -1.33 -9.59 -6.23
N LEU A 296 -0.35 -9.03 -6.93
CA LEU A 296 0.52 -7.98 -6.47
C LEU A 296 0.49 -6.83 -7.46
N GLN A 297 0.01 -5.67 -7.04
CA GLN A 297 0.14 -4.45 -7.83
C GLN A 297 1.55 -3.88 -7.67
N VAL A 298 2.20 -3.58 -8.77
CA VAL A 298 3.46 -2.84 -8.81
C VAL A 298 3.20 -1.51 -9.48
N TYR A 299 3.41 -0.42 -8.75
CA TYR A 299 3.24 0.94 -9.22
C TYR A 299 4.53 1.74 -9.02
N SER A 300 5.03 2.36 -10.07
CA SER A 300 6.30 3.10 -10.05
C SER A 300 6.16 4.62 -9.81
N GLY A 301 4.99 5.08 -9.33
CA GLY A 301 4.78 6.48 -9.00
C GLY A 301 4.72 7.40 -10.22
N ASN A 302 4.03 6.97 -11.27
CA ASN A 302 4.11 7.54 -12.62
C ASN A 302 3.31 8.84 -12.85
N LEU A 303 2.39 9.15 -11.95
CA LEU A 303 1.61 10.39 -12.07
C LEU A 303 2.50 11.58 -11.70
N PRO A 304 2.44 12.71 -12.45
CA PRO A 304 3.05 13.94 -12.02
C PRO A 304 2.32 14.40 -10.76
N LEU A 305 2.84 13.99 -9.63
CA LEU A 305 2.42 14.54 -8.37
C LEU A 305 2.93 15.98 -8.37
N HIS A 306 2.03 16.96 -8.55
CA HIS A 306 2.34 18.36 -8.34
C HIS A 306 2.62 18.58 -6.85
N PHE A 307 3.80 18.17 -6.42
CA PHE A 307 4.32 18.41 -5.09
C PHE A 307 4.96 19.79 -5.06
N ALA A 308 4.27 20.76 -4.49
CA ALA A 308 4.84 22.09 -4.30
C ALA A 308 6.05 22.10 -3.33
N ASN A 309 6.32 20.98 -2.64
CA ASN A 309 7.41 20.84 -1.66
C ASN A 309 8.17 19.51 -1.70
N ILE A 310 7.95 18.65 -2.70
CA ILE A 310 8.77 17.47 -2.94
C ILE A 310 9.41 17.63 -4.31
N ALA A 311 10.72 17.45 -4.41
CA ALA A 311 11.49 17.66 -5.63
C ALA A 311 10.86 17.02 -6.88
N PRO A 312 10.99 17.63 -8.08
CA PRO A 312 10.25 17.23 -9.26
C PRO A 312 10.58 15.80 -9.70
N ALA A 313 9.54 15.05 -10.04
CA ALA A 313 9.57 13.79 -10.79
C ALA A 313 10.43 12.67 -10.19
N GLN A 314 10.29 12.38 -8.91
CA GLN A 314 10.90 11.19 -8.34
C GLN A 314 9.96 10.00 -8.52
N CYS A 315 10.36 8.97 -9.28
CA CYS A 315 9.68 7.68 -9.30
C CYS A 315 9.72 7.06 -7.90
N ARG A 316 8.58 6.57 -7.41
CA ARG A 316 8.41 5.91 -6.11
C ARG A 316 7.73 4.58 -6.34
N CYS A 317 8.13 3.53 -5.66
CA CYS A 317 7.54 2.22 -5.83
C CYS A 317 6.45 1.99 -4.78
N SER A 318 5.27 1.62 -5.23
CA SER A 318 4.20 1.12 -4.36
C SER A 318 3.96 -0.34 -4.68
N PHE A 319 3.91 -1.16 -3.61
CA PHE A 319 3.50 -2.54 -3.68
C PHE A 319 2.25 -2.71 -2.83
N TRP A 320 1.19 -3.26 -3.41
CA TRP A 320 0.00 -3.62 -2.66
C TRP A 320 -0.63 -4.88 -3.25
N THR A 321 -1.06 -5.75 -2.35
CA THR A 321 -1.67 -7.04 -2.68
C THR A 321 -3.17 -6.88 -2.72
N ALA A 322 -3.81 -7.44 -3.70
CA ALA A 322 -5.26 -7.38 -3.90
C ALA A 322 -5.81 -8.77 -4.26
#